data_ec4d5f0f7706b7863361518ca8874abb
#
_entry.id   ec4d5f0f7706b7863361518ca8874abb
#
_cell.length_a   1.000
_cell.length_b   1.000
_cell.length_c   1.000
_cell.angle_alpha   90.00
_cell.angle_beta   90.00
_cell.angle_gamma   90.00
#
_symmetry.space_group_name_H-M   'P 1'
#
loop_
_entity.id
_entity.type
_entity.pdbx_description
1 polymer ?
#
loop_
_entity_poly.entity_id
_entity_poly.type
_entity_poly.pdbx_seq_one_letter_code
_entity_poly.pdbx_strand_id
1 'polypeptide(L)'
;MIMEATAIQSVEKNITMVALANVQPSNYNPRKNFDETSLVELSESIRQQGVLQPIGVRPIEDNRFEIVFGERRYRASLMAELEEIPAIVMEISDEVAEEMAVTENLQRKDVTPIEEANAYQKLIDSGRHDVQSLAVQFGKNENYIRTRLKFVSLIPEIAQLLEQDEITISVASEICRYGEDVQKDVYDKHLKEDALHHSWRGMKATEVARNIERQYTTDLERYAFDKTLCLS
;
A
#
# COMPACT_ATOMS: atom_id res chain seq x y z
N MET A 1 16.84 -7.35 21.89
CA MET A 1 15.82 -6.36 21.50
C MET A 1 14.64 -7.10 20.86
N ILE A 2 13.88 -7.82 21.66
CA ILE A 2 12.72 -8.66 21.27
C ILE A 2 11.53 -8.26 22.16
N MET A 3 11.47 -7.02 22.63
CA MET A 3 10.50 -6.64 23.66
C MET A 3 9.29 -5.82 23.17
N GLU A 4 9.22 -5.39 21.91
CA GLU A 4 8.10 -4.56 21.45
C GLU A 4 7.06 -5.30 20.59
N ALA A 5 7.41 -6.42 19.97
CA ALA A 5 6.41 -7.28 19.31
C ALA A 5 5.42 -7.92 20.32
N THR A 6 5.73 -7.86 21.62
CA THR A 6 4.91 -8.40 22.69
C THR A 6 3.83 -7.42 23.18
N ALA A 7 3.91 -6.15 22.84
CA ALA A 7 2.93 -5.15 23.28
C ALA A 7 1.56 -5.30 22.61
N ILE A 8 1.52 -5.87 21.39
CA ILE A 8 0.24 -6.13 20.68
C ILE A 8 -0.44 -7.41 21.22
N GLN A 9 0.28 -8.29 21.93
CA GLN A 9 -0.27 -9.54 22.45
C GLN A 9 -0.97 -9.44 23.81
N SER A 10 -0.86 -8.33 24.52
CA SER A 10 -1.40 -8.15 25.86
C SER A 10 -2.51 -7.09 26.01
N VAL A 11 -3.08 -6.61 24.91
CA VAL A 11 -4.34 -5.87 25.00
C VAL A 11 -5.40 -6.89 25.40
N GLU A 12 -5.81 -6.88 26.65
CA GLU A 12 -7.03 -7.59 27.07
C GLU A 12 -8.13 -7.14 26.11
N LYS A 13 -8.59 -8.05 25.27
CA LYS A 13 -9.63 -7.80 24.26
C LYS A 13 -10.99 -7.66 24.95
N ASN A 14 -11.14 -6.64 25.79
CA ASN A 14 -12.43 -6.32 26.36
C ASN A 14 -13.32 -5.76 25.27
N ILE A 15 -14.26 -6.58 24.82
CA ILE A 15 -15.27 -6.15 23.85
C ILE A 15 -16.30 -5.30 24.61
N THR A 16 -16.48 -4.07 24.16
CA THR A 16 -17.44 -3.11 24.72
C THR A 16 -18.44 -2.72 23.64
N MET A 17 -19.71 -2.54 23.99
CA MET A 17 -20.68 -1.93 23.10
C MET A 17 -20.43 -0.43 23.03
N VAL A 18 -20.27 0.11 21.84
CA VAL A 18 -20.00 1.53 21.59
C VAL A 18 -21.12 2.09 20.71
N ALA A 19 -21.69 3.22 21.11
CA ALA A 19 -22.71 3.91 20.31
C ALA A 19 -22.13 4.32 18.96
N LEU A 20 -22.78 3.92 17.85
CA LEU A 20 -22.36 4.25 16.49
C LEU A 20 -22.26 5.77 16.25
N ALA A 21 -23.09 6.56 16.93
CA ALA A 21 -23.03 8.02 16.87
C ALA A 21 -21.72 8.61 17.41
N ASN A 22 -20.99 7.87 18.26
CA ASN A 22 -19.72 8.29 18.84
C ASN A 22 -18.52 7.75 18.05
N VAL A 23 -18.73 6.97 16.98
CA VAL A 23 -17.66 6.38 16.16
C VAL A 23 -17.52 7.15 14.86
N GLN A 24 -16.30 7.48 14.50
CA GLN A 24 -15.98 8.10 13.22
C GLN A 24 -14.95 7.29 12.42
N PRO A 25 -15.01 7.33 11.07
CA PRO A 25 -13.99 6.74 10.21
C PRO A 25 -12.62 7.35 10.45
N SER A 26 -11.56 6.56 10.26
CA SER A 26 -10.19 7.06 10.31
C SER A 26 -9.82 7.84 9.05
N ASN A 27 -9.10 8.96 9.25
CA ASN A 27 -8.47 9.69 8.15
C ASN A 27 -7.32 8.91 7.49
N TYR A 28 -6.78 7.92 8.19
CA TYR A 28 -5.66 7.09 7.73
C TYR A 28 -6.08 5.90 6.88
N ASN A 29 -7.39 5.62 6.73
CA ASN A 29 -7.86 4.51 5.92
C ASN A 29 -7.63 4.81 4.42
N PRO A 30 -6.74 4.06 3.74
CA PRO A 30 -6.47 4.28 2.31
C PRO A 30 -7.65 3.88 1.42
N ARG A 31 -8.56 3.05 1.93
CA ARG A 31 -9.73 2.59 1.18
C ARG A 31 -10.82 3.66 1.15
N LYS A 32 -10.94 4.35 0.02
CA LYS A 32 -12.00 5.35 -0.21
C LYS A 32 -13.24 4.77 -0.91
N ASN A 33 -13.05 3.71 -1.70
CA ASN A 33 -14.13 3.09 -2.47
C ASN A 33 -14.58 1.79 -1.82
N PHE A 34 -15.84 1.72 -1.48
CA PHE A 34 -16.51 0.53 -0.97
C PHE A 34 -17.56 0.09 -1.98
N ASP A 35 -17.54 -1.17 -2.36
CA ASP A 35 -18.57 -1.75 -3.21
C ASP A 35 -19.92 -1.74 -2.47
N GLU A 36 -20.87 -0.98 -3.02
CA GLU A 36 -22.18 -0.79 -2.41
C GLU A 36 -22.95 -2.11 -2.30
N THR A 37 -22.90 -2.97 -3.32
CA THR A 37 -23.60 -4.25 -3.32
C THR A 37 -23.13 -5.12 -2.16
N SER A 38 -21.81 -5.22 -1.96
CA SER A 38 -21.25 -6.00 -0.87
C SER A 38 -21.49 -5.39 0.53
N LEU A 39 -21.71 -4.07 0.62
CA LEU A 39 -22.12 -3.44 1.87
C LEU A 39 -23.60 -3.73 2.19
N VAL A 40 -24.47 -3.72 1.19
CA VAL A 40 -25.89 -4.07 1.35
C VAL A 40 -26.02 -5.53 1.86
N GLU A 41 -25.33 -6.48 1.20
CA GLU A 41 -25.33 -7.89 1.65
C GLU A 41 -24.83 -8.03 3.10
N LEU A 42 -23.76 -7.32 3.45
CA LEU A 42 -23.24 -7.33 4.81
C LEU A 42 -24.24 -6.70 5.80
N SER A 43 -24.93 -5.62 5.42
CA SER A 43 -25.94 -4.98 6.28
C SER A 43 -27.12 -5.90 6.57
N GLU A 44 -27.59 -6.65 5.56
CA GLU A 44 -28.63 -7.65 5.73
C GLU A 44 -28.20 -8.77 6.68
N SER A 45 -26.96 -9.27 6.53
CA SER A 45 -26.41 -10.26 7.45
C SER A 45 -26.31 -9.73 8.88
N ILE A 46 -25.88 -8.49 9.06
CA ILE A 46 -25.77 -7.82 10.37
C ILE A 46 -27.17 -7.63 10.98
N ARG A 47 -28.19 -7.30 10.19
CA ARG A 47 -29.57 -7.17 10.68
C ARG A 47 -30.14 -8.48 11.21
N GLN A 48 -29.74 -9.61 10.60
CA GLN A 48 -30.21 -10.94 10.99
C GLN A 48 -29.43 -11.56 12.14
N GLN A 49 -28.11 -11.39 12.18
CA GLN A 49 -27.21 -12.13 13.07
C GLN A 49 -26.43 -11.23 14.04
N GLY A 50 -26.57 -9.92 13.91
CA GLY A 50 -25.72 -8.96 14.62
C GLY A 50 -24.30 -8.91 14.06
N VAL A 51 -23.46 -8.10 14.69
CA VAL A 51 -22.04 -7.97 14.34
C VAL A 51 -21.22 -9.06 15.03
N LEU A 52 -20.87 -10.11 14.30
CA LEU A 52 -20.16 -11.27 14.83
C LEU A 52 -18.70 -10.98 15.21
N GLN A 53 -18.06 -10.04 14.52
CA GLN A 53 -16.68 -9.66 14.79
C GLN A 53 -16.61 -8.19 15.19
N PRO A 54 -16.04 -7.85 16.36
CA PRO A 54 -15.94 -6.48 16.80
C PRO A 54 -15.09 -5.64 15.85
N ILE A 55 -15.34 -4.33 15.82
CA ILE A 55 -14.43 -3.35 15.21
C ILE A 55 -13.33 -2.98 16.19
N GLY A 56 -12.18 -2.49 15.68
CA GLY A 56 -11.16 -1.88 16.52
C GLY A 56 -11.30 -0.37 16.49
N VAL A 57 -11.35 0.25 17.67
CA VAL A 57 -11.44 1.70 17.82
C VAL A 57 -10.43 2.21 18.84
N ARG A 58 -10.06 3.47 18.72
CA ARG A 58 -9.27 4.20 19.74
C ARG A 58 -10.04 5.40 20.25
N PRO A 59 -9.90 5.77 21.52
CA PRO A 59 -10.51 6.98 22.04
C PRO A 59 -9.83 8.21 21.42
N ILE A 60 -10.63 9.20 21.12
CA ILE A 60 -10.21 10.56 20.73
C ILE A 60 -10.90 11.57 21.65
N GLU A 61 -10.69 12.86 21.42
CA GLU A 61 -11.31 13.92 22.21
C GLU A 61 -12.85 13.84 22.22
N ASP A 62 -13.49 14.42 23.23
CA ASP A 62 -14.95 14.52 23.38
C ASP A 62 -15.70 13.19 23.50
N ASN A 63 -15.09 12.17 24.12
CA ASN A 63 -15.68 10.85 24.33
C ASN A 63 -16.14 10.17 23.02
N ARG A 64 -15.41 10.47 21.91
CA ARG A 64 -15.57 9.86 20.61
C ARG A 64 -14.50 8.81 20.35
N PHE A 65 -14.75 8.00 19.35
CA PHE A 65 -13.86 6.91 18.94
C PHE A 65 -13.53 7.02 17.45
N GLU A 66 -12.28 6.76 17.11
CA GLU A 66 -11.84 6.64 15.71
C GLU A 66 -11.61 5.17 15.37
N ILE A 67 -12.08 4.75 14.19
CA ILE A 67 -11.93 3.37 13.72
C ILE A 67 -10.46 3.11 13.37
N VAL A 68 -9.88 2.06 13.92
CA VAL A 68 -8.55 1.55 13.56
C VAL A 68 -8.67 0.45 12.50
N PHE A 69 -9.63 -0.48 12.68
CA PHE A 69 -9.97 -1.49 11.68
C PHE A 69 -11.46 -1.86 11.73
N GLY A 70 -11.97 -2.39 10.62
CA GLY A 70 -13.37 -2.86 10.53
C GLY A 70 -14.35 -1.83 9.99
N GLU A 71 -13.93 -0.83 9.20
CA GLU A 71 -14.80 0.22 8.66
C GLU A 71 -15.99 -0.32 7.86
N ARG A 72 -15.82 -1.43 7.10
CA ARG A 72 -16.95 -2.06 6.40
C ARG A 72 -18.07 -2.48 7.35
N ARG A 73 -17.72 -3.07 8.50
CA ARG A 73 -18.71 -3.47 9.53
C ARG A 73 -19.41 -2.26 10.14
N TYR A 74 -18.67 -1.20 10.41
CA TYR A 74 -19.23 0.07 10.87
C TYR A 74 -20.25 0.64 9.85
N ARG A 75 -19.87 0.76 8.57
CA ARG A 75 -20.76 1.27 7.52
C ARG A 75 -22.01 0.39 7.33
N ALA A 76 -21.82 -0.93 7.30
CA ALA A 76 -22.91 -1.87 7.20
C ALA A 76 -23.84 -1.84 8.43
N SER A 77 -23.31 -1.58 9.64
CA SER A 77 -24.10 -1.40 10.86
C SER A 77 -24.92 -0.12 10.83
N LEU A 78 -24.40 0.98 10.27
CA LEU A 78 -25.19 2.19 10.02
C LEU A 78 -26.33 1.92 9.03
N MET A 79 -26.09 1.19 7.95
CA MET A 79 -27.12 0.80 6.98
C MET A 79 -28.16 -0.17 7.57
N ALA A 80 -27.76 -0.98 8.56
CA ALA A 80 -28.64 -1.85 9.32
C ALA A 80 -29.42 -1.12 10.42
N GLU A 81 -29.18 0.18 10.61
CA GLU A 81 -29.82 1.06 11.61
C GLU A 81 -29.60 0.59 13.06
N LEU A 82 -28.40 0.03 13.34
CA LEU A 82 -28.03 -0.31 14.71
C LEU A 82 -27.69 0.95 15.51
N GLU A 83 -27.96 0.95 16.80
CA GLU A 83 -27.58 2.03 17.71
C GLU A 83 -26.15 1.86 18.24
N GLU A 84 -25.71 0.61 18.45
CA GLU A 84 -24.43 0.26 19.03
C GLU A 84 -23.72 -0.84 18.23
N ILE A 85 -22.41 -0.89 18.36
CA ILE A 85 -21.55 -1.90 17.72
C ILE A 85 -20.55 -2.47 18.72
N PRO A 86 -20.27 -3.79 18.70
CA PRO A 86 -19.21 -4.37 19.51
C PRO A 86 -17.86 -3.86 19.02
N ALA A 87 -17.07 -3.32 19.94
CA ALA A 87 -15.76 -2.73 19.65
C ALA A 87 -14.70 -3.18 20.65
N ILE A 88 -13.46 -3.29 20.18
CA ILE A 88 -12.26 -3.39 21.01
C ILE A 88 -11.69 -1.99 21.11
N VAL A 89 -11.69 -1.43 22.31
CA VAL A 89 -11.11 -0.12 22.58
C VAL A 89 -9.61 -0.27 22.86
N MET A 90 -8.80 0.42 22.08
CA MET A 90 -7.33 0.36 22.16
C MET A 90 -6.77 1.75 22.48
N GLU A 91 -6.05 1.86 23.58
CA GLU A 91 -5.31 3.07 23.92
C GLU A 91 -3.97 3.08 23.17
N ILE A 92 -3.97 3.56 21.95
CA ILE A 92 -2.81 3.59 21.05
C ILE A 92 -2.60 5.00 20.50
N SER A 93 -1.34 5.34 20.20
CA SER A 93 -0.99 6.63 19.58
C SER A 93 -1.44 6.68 18.11
N ASP A 94 -1.41 7.88 17.52
CA ASP A 94 -1.75 8.13 16.12
C ASP A 94 -0.89 7.28 15.18
N GLU A 95 0.43 7.23 15.47
CA GLU A 95 1.39 6.49 14.64
C GLU A 95 1.13 4.98 14.67
N VAL A 96 0.74 4.42 15.81
CA VAL A 96 0.41 3.00 15.94
C VAL A 96 -0.92 2.69 15.22
N ALA A 97 -1.91 3.58 15.37
CA ALA A 97 -3.19 3.42 14.66
C ALA A 97 -3.01 3.47 13.15
N GLU A 98 -2.19 4.38 12.64
CA GLU A 98 -1.84 4.48 11.22
C GLU A 98 -1.12 3.22 10.71
N GLU A 99 -0.16 2.70 11.46
CA GLU A 99 0.55 1.47 11.14
C GLU A 99 -0.39 0.26 11.09
N MET A 100 -1.31 0.14 12.04
CA MET A 100 -2.32 -0.92 12.05
C MET A 100 -3.25 -0.84 10.84
N ALA A 101 -3.68 0.37 10.45
CA ALA A 101 -4.52 0.58 9.28
C ALA A 101 -3.79 0.21 7.96
N VAL A 102 -2.51 0.56 7.85
CA VAL A 102 -1.66 0.18 6.71
C VAL A 102 -1.47 -1.33 6.65
N THR A 103 -1.19 -1.94 7.80
CA THR A 103 -0.98 -3.39 7.91
C THR A 103 -2.26 -4.17 7.55
N GLU A 104 -3.42 -3.73 8.03
CA GLU A 104 -4.72 -4.35 7.68
C GLU A 104 -4.96 -4.30 6.18
N ASN A 105 -4.70 -3.14 5.58
CA ASN A 105 -4.88 -2.96 4.13
C ASN A 105 -3.96 -3.88 3.31
N LEU A 106 -2.70 -4.07 3.73
CA LEU A 106 -1.75 -4.98 3.08
C LEU A 106 -2.15 -6.46 3.13
N GLN A 107 -3.02 -6.86 4.08
CA GLN A 107 -3.51 -8.24 4.18
C GLN A 107 -4.69 -8.56 3.25
N ARG A 108 -5.18 -7.58 2.50
CA ARG A 108 -6.23 -7.79 1.51
C ARG A 108 -5.70 -8.58 0.32
N LYS A 109 -6.61 -9.28 -0.37
CA LYS A 109 -6.27 -10.09 -1.55
C LYS A 109 -6.09 -9.27 -2.84
N ASP A 110 -6.64 -8.08 -2.86
CA ASP A 110 -6.78 -7.19 -4.03
C ASP A 110 -5.83 -5.98 -3.98
N VAL A 111 -4.74 -6.06 -3.21
CA VAL A 111 -3.75 -4.99 -3.10
C VAL A 111 -2.89 -4.95 -4.36
N THR A 112 -2.82 -3.78 -5.00
CA THR A 112 -1.99 -3.59 -6.19
C THR A 112 -0.50 -3.51 -5.85
N PRO A 113 0.41 -3.77 -6.81
CA PRO A 113 1.85 -3.60 -6.60
C PRO A 113 2.26 -2.20 -6.14
N ILE A 114 1.54 -1.17 -6.56
CA ILE A 114 1.79 0.24 -6.20
C ILE A 114 1.28 0.51 -4.78
N GLU A 115 0.09 0.02 -4.43
CA GLU A 115 -0.42 0.10 -3.06
C GLU A 115 0.52 -0.60 -2.07
N GLU A 116 1.02 -1.81 -2.41
CA GLU A 116 2.02 -2.51 -1.59
C GLU A 116 3.30 -1.67 -1.42
N ALA A 117 3.81 -1.08 -2.52
CA ALA A 117 5.02 -0.25 -2.50
C ALA A 117 4.88 0.92 -1.52
N ASN A 118 3.81 1.69 -1.66
CA ASN A 118 3.53 2.85 -0.83
C ASN A 118 3.32 2.46 0.65
N ALA A 119 2.62 1.35 0.89
CA ALA A 119 2.39 0.85 2.23
C ALA A 119 3.69 0.39 2.92
N TYR A 120 4.55 -0.38 2.23
CA TYR A 120 5.85 -0.77 2.77
C TYR A 120 6.76 0.43 3.01
N GLN A 121 6.79 1.40 2.09
CA GLN A 121 7.57 2.63 2.28
C GLN A 121 7.12 3.37 3.54
N LYS A 122 5.82 3.54 3.73
CA LYS A 122 5.24 4.20 4.90
C LYS A 122 5.61 3.51 6.21
N LEU A 123 5.60 2.17 6.23
CA LEU A 123 6.02 1.37 7.39
C LEU A 123 7.51 1.55 7.68
N ILE A 124 8.37 1.62 6.67
CA ILE A 124 9.81 1.89 6.85
C ILE A 124 10.05 3.31 7.34
N ASP A 125 9.38 4.30 6.76
CA ASP A 125 9.52 5.72 7.14
C ASP A 125 9.10 5.99 8.58
N SER A 126 8.24 5.15 9.17
CA SER A 126 7.91 5.19 10.60
C SER A 126 9.12 4.90 11.52
N GLY A 127 10.21 4.35 10.97
CA GLY A 127 11.42 3.98 11.70
C GLY A 127 11.29 2.73 12.58
N ARG A 128 10.11 2.09 12.60
CA ARG A 128 9.85 0.86 13.40
C ARG A 128 10.07 -0.43 12.64
N HIS A 129 10.10 -0.35 11.32
CA HIS A 129 10.25 -1.50 10.43
C HIS A 129 11.45 -1.34 9.50
N ASP A 130 12.04 -2.45 9.15
CA ASP A 130 13.01 -2.59 8.07
C ASP A 130 12.54 -3.67 7.09
N VAL A 131 13.27 -3.85 6.00
CA VAL A 131 12.92 -4.84 4.97
C VAL A 131 12.81 -6.26 5.53
N GLN A 132 13.68 -6.61 6.48
CA GLN A 132 13.70 -7.94 7.07
C GLN A 132 12.46 -8.18 7.96
N SER A 133 12.12 -7.22 8.81
CA SER A 133 10.94 -7.30 9.68
C SER A 133 9.64 -7.37 8.88
N LEU A 134 9.51 -6.57 7.80
CA LEU A 134 8.37 -6.62 6.89
C LEU A 134 8.28 -7.98 6.17
N ALA A 135 9.41 -8.52 5.71
CA ALA A 135 9.44 -9.83 5.06
C ALA A 135 8.90 -10.93 5.99
N VAL A 136 9.32 -10.92 7.26
CA VAL A 136 8.81 -11.85 8.28
C VAL A 136 7.33 -11.63 8.57
N GLN A 137 6.92 -10.38 8.79
CA GLN A 137 5.55 -10.03 9.17
C GLN A 137 4.52 -10.42 8.11
N PHE A 138 4.84 -10.21 6.82
CA PHE A 138 3.93 -10.48 5.70
C PHE A 138 4.17 -11.84 5.03
N GLY A 139 5.09 -12.67 5.54
CA GLY A 139 5.39 -13.99 4.96
C GLY A 139 5.97 -13.91 3.55
N LYS A 140 6.73 -12.85 3.26
CA LYS A 140 7.40 -12.62 1.99
C LYS A 140 8.91 -12.79 2.14
N ASN A 141 9.65 -12.90 1.04
CA ASN A 141 11.12 -12.78 1.09
C ASN A 141 11.55 -11.31 0.94
N GLU A 142 12.74 -10.98 1.40
CA GLU A 142 13.26 -9.60 1.33
C GLU A 142 13.34 -9.07 -0.11
N ASN A 143 13.65 -9.92 -1.08
CA ASN A 143 13.74 -9.51 -2.48
C ASN A 143 12.35 -9.06 -3.01
N TYR A 144 11.28 -9.71 -2.57
CA TYR A 144 9.92 -9.28 -2.87
C TYR A 144 9.66 -7.86 -2.34
N ILE A 145 9.94 -7.62 -1.05
CA ILE A 145 9.75 -6.30 -0.43
C ILE A 145 10.59 -5.24 -1.14
N ARG A 146 11.89 -5.53 -1.38
CA ARG A 146 12.80 -4.62 -2.11
C ARG A 146 12.31 -4.30 -3.53
N THR A 147 11.72 -5.26 -4.22
CA THR A 147 11.17 -5.05 -5.56
C THR A 147 9.96 -4.13 -5.51
N ARG A 148 9.06 -4.30 -4.52
CA ARG A 148 7.90 -3.42 -4.34
C ARG A 148 8.35 -2.00 -4.01
N LEU A 149 9.27 -1.82 -3.08
CA LEU A 149 9.79 -0.51 -2.68
C LEU A 149 10.36 0.31 -3.85
N LYS A 150 10.93 -0.34 -4.86
CA LYS A 150 11.39 0.36 -6.07
C LYS A 150 10.26 1.07 -6.81
N PHE A 151 9.03 0.57 -6.73
CA PHE A 151 7.90 1.16 -7.48
C PHE A 151 7.46 2.51 -6.94
N VAL A 152 7.88 2.89 -5.73
CA VAL A 152 7.69 4.26 -5.20
C VAL A 152 8.38 5.31 -6.08
N SER A 153 9.43 4.93 -6.82
CA SER A 153 10.14 5.82 -7.73
C SER A 153 9.56 5.87 -9.15
N LEU A 154 8.48 5.14 -9.44
CA LEU A 154 7.81 5.23 -10.73
C LEU A 154 7.05 6.54 -10.86
N ILE A 155 7.11 7.15 -12.05
CA ILE A 155 6.22 8.27 -12.38
C ILE A 155 4.76 7.80 -12.41
N PRO A 156 3.79 8.69 -12.11
CA PRO A 156 2.37 8.32 -12.00
C PRO A 156 1.83 7.60 -13.23
N GLU A 157 2.24 8.02 -14.42
CA GLU A 157 1.78 7.46 -15.68
C GLU A 157 2.21 6.00 -15.86
N ILE A 158 3.45 5.65 -15.48
CA ILE A 158 3.96 4.27 -15.55
C ILE A 158 3.36 3.41 -14.42
N ALA A 159 3.19 4.00 -13.23
CA ALA A 159 2.50 3.33 -12.14
C ALA A 159 1.07 2.94 -12.53
N GLN A 160 0.33 3.83 -13.22
CA GLN A 160 -1.00 3.55 -13.73
C GLN A 160 -1.01 2.40 -14.75
N LEU A 161 -0.04 2.34 -15.67
CA LEU A 161 0.07 1.22 -16.62
C LEU A 161 0.30 -0.13 -15.92
N LEU A 162 1.06 -0.11 -14.81
CA LEU A 162 1.27 -1.31 -14.00
C LEU A 162 -0.01 -1.73 -13.28
N GLU A 163 -0.79 -0.80 -12.75
CA GLU A 163 -2.07 -1.07 -12.09
C GLU A 163 -3.15 -1.57 -13.06
N GLN A 164 -3.06 -1.19 -14.33
CA GLN A 164 -3.95 -1.63 -15.39
C GLN A 164 -3.50 -2.93 -16.09
N ASP A 165 -2.44 -3.57 -15.58
CA ASP A 165 -1.82 -4.76 -16.19
C ASP A 165 -1.32 -4.55 -17.65
N GLU A 166 -1.12 -3.30 -18.06
CA GLU A 166 -0.62 -2.98 -19.39
C GLU A 166 0.90 -3.16 -19.53
N ILE A 167 1.60 -3.12 -18.41
CA ILE A 167 3.00 -3.53 -18.31
C ILE A 167 3.17 -4.52 -17.17
N THR A 168 4.17 -5.41 -17.31
CA THR A 168 4.44 -6.40 -16.27
C THR A 168 5.28 -5.82 -15.12
N ILE A 169 5.19 -6.45 -13.94
CA ILE A 169 6.05 -6.16 -12.78
C ILE A 169 7.54 -6.14 -13.16
N SER A 170 7.96 -7.07 -14.03
CA SER A 170 9.35 -7.16 -14.48
C SER A 170 9.75 -5.96 -15.35
N VAL A 171 8.87 -5.49 -16.22
CA VAL A 171 9.09 -4.28 -17.03
C VAL A 171 9.18 -3.05 -16.14
N ALA A 172 8.23 -2.87 -15.22
CA ALA A 172 8.24 -1.78 -14.25
C ALA A 172 9.53 -1.79 -13.40
N SER A 173 10.00 -2.98 -12.98
CA SER A 173 11.26 -3.14 -12.22
C SER A 173 12.51 -2.72 -13.00
N GLU A 174 12.51 -2.83 -14.32
CA GLU A 174 13.61 -2.32 -15.13
C GLU A 174 13.52 -0.80 -15.30
N ILE A 175 12.33 -0.27 -15.54
CA ILE A 175 12.13 1.17 -15.77
C ILE A 175 12.46 1.98 -14.50
N CYS A 176 12.05 1.52 -13.31
CA CYS A 176 12.29 2.23 -12.04
C CYS A 176 13.78 2.30 -11.62
N ARG A 177 14.69 1.68 -12.37
CA ARG A 177 16.15 1.83 -12.17
C ARG A 177 16.68 3.17 -12.67
N TYR A 178 15.89 3.89 -13.45
CA TYR A 178 16.26 5.13 -14.11
C TYR A 178 15.54 6.32 -13.47
N GLY A 179 16.14 7.51 -13.60
CA GLY A 179 15.56 8.74 -13.08
C GLY A 179 14.24 9.12 -13.76
N GLU A 180 13.54 10.06 -13.17
CA GLU A 180 12.22 10.52 -13.61
C GLU A 180 12.21 11.05 -15.04
N ASP A 181 13.28 11.72 -15.45
CA ASP A 181 13.50 12.24 -16.79
C ASP A 181 13.52 11.15 -17.86
N VAL A 182 14.26 10.05 -17.59
CA VAL A 182 14.30 8.89 -18.49
C VAL A 182 12.97 8.15 -18.49
N GLN A 183 12.34 7.98 -17.31
CA GLN A 183 11.03 7.35 -17.21
C GLN A 183 9.97 8.08 -18.02
N LYS A 184 9.96 9.43 -17.96
CA LYS A 184 9.04 10.28 -18.70
C LYS A 184 9.25 10.17 -20.22
N ASP A 185 10.51 10.18 -20.66
CA ASP A 185 10.84 10.03 -22.08
C ASP A 185 10.48 8.64 -22.61
N VAL A 186 10.69 7.59 -21.80
CA VAL A 186 10.24 6.21 -22.12
C VAL A 186 8.72 6.13 -22.23
N TYR A 187 7.99 6.77 -21.30
CA TYR A 187 6.54 6.83 -21.36
C TYR A 187 6.06 7.52 -22.63
N ASP A 188 6.52 8.75 -22.87
CA ASP A 188 6.05 9.58 -23.99
C ASP A 188 6.35 8.95 -25.36
N LYS A 189 7.51 8.28 -25.51
CA LYS A 189 7.94 7.74 -26.81
C LYS A 189 7.51 6.28 -27.07
N HIS A 190 7.32 5.49 -25.99
CA HIS A 190 7.22 4.04 -26.15
C HIS A 190 6.05 3.37 -25.42
N LEU A 191 5.48 4.01 -24.40
CA LEU A 191 4.41 3.43 -23.58
C LEU A 191 3.06 4.10 -23.73
N LYS A 192 3.03 5.38 -24.14
CA LYS A 192 1.79 6.11 -24.39
C LYS A 192 1.02 5.48 -25.57
N GLU A 193 -0.33 5.54 -25.55
CA GLU A 193 -1.17 4.96 -26.60
C GLU A 193 -0.85 5.49 -28.00
N ASP A 194 -0.55 6.79 -28.10
CA ASP A 194 -0.20 7.49 -29.34
C ASP A 194 1.27 7.31 -29.74
N ALA A 195 2.04 6.47 -29.06
CA ALA A 195 3.43 6.24 -29.38
C ALA A 195 3.56 5.68 -30.81
N LEU A 196 4.01 6.51 -31.74
CA LEU A 196 4.03 6.30 -33.18
C LEU A 196 4.91 5.14 -33.63
N HIS A 197 5.79 4.61 -32.77
CA HIS A 197 6.73 3.55 -33.12
C HIS A 197 6.90 2.56 -31.95
N HIS A 198 6.42 1.32 -32.19
CA HIS A 198 6.68 0.14 -31.37
C HIS A 198 6.44 0.29 -29.88
N SER A 199 5.19 0.12 -29.45
CA SER A 199 4.83 0.06 -28.02
C SER A 199 5.67 -0.98 -27.29
N TRP A 200 6.33 -0.57 -26.21
CA TRP A 200 7.07 -1.49 -25.35
C TRP A 200 6.16 -2.23 -24.34
N ARG A 201 4.85 -1.95 -24.32
CA ARG A 201 3.91 -2.57 -23.38
C ARG A 201 3.93 -4.11 -23.43
N GLY A 202 4.05 -4.69 -24.62
CA GLY A 202 4.11 -6.14 -24.82
C GLY A 202 5.53 -6.75 -24.83
N MET A 203 6.58 -5.94 -24.63
CA MET A 203 7.95 -6.44 -24.68
C MET A 203 8.34 -7.18 -23.39
N LYS A 204 9.34 -8.07 -23.54
CA LYS A 204 9.98 -8.69 -22.37
C LYS A 204 10.85 -7.65 -21.63
N ALA A 205 10.92 -7.79 -20.31
CA ALA A 205 11.73 -6.89 -19.48
C ALA A 205 13.20 -6.77 -19.95
N THR A 206 13.80 -7.87 -20.41
CA THR A 206 15.19 -7.89 -20.94
C THR A 206 15.34 -7.08 -22.24
N GLU A 207 14.30 -6.99 -23.05
CA GLU A 207 14.30 -6.19 -24.29
C GLU A 207 14.14 -4.71 -23.95
N VAL A 208 13.23 -4.39 -23.00
CA VAL A 208 13.04 -3.02 -22.49
C VAL A 208 14.34 -2.52 -21.86
N ALA A 209 14.98 -3.30 -20.98
CA ALA A 209 16.25 -2.96 -20.36
C ALA A 209 17.33 -2.64 -21.40
N ARG A 210 17.51 -3.52 -22.42
CA ARG A 210 18.49 -3.31 -23.50
C ARG A 210 18.19 -2.05 -24.32
N ASN A 211 16.90 -1.78 -24.57
CA ASN A 211 16.50 -0.60 -25.33
C ASN A 211 16.79 0.69 -24.54
N ILE A 212 16.48 0.70 -23.23
CA ILE A 212 16.79 1.84 -22.36
C ILE A 212 18.31 2.06 -22.29
N GLU A 213 19.08 1.02 -22.03
CA GLU A 213 20.56 1.11 -22.01
C GLU A 213 21.11 1.70 -23.30
N ARG A 214 20.65 1.22 -24.45
CA ARG A 214 21.12 1.72 -25.75
C ARG A 214 20.75 3.18 -26.01
N GLN A 215 19.60 3.65 -25.53
CA GLN A 215 19.06 4.98 -25.83
C GLN A 215 19.49 6.04 -24.82
N TYR A 216 19.61 5.66 -23.54
CA TYR A 216 19.76 6.62 -22.44
C TYR A 216 21.05 6.49 -21.65
N THR A 217 21.84 5.41 -21.85
CA THR A 217 23.14 5.28 -21.17
C THR A 217 24.29 5.64 -22.12
N THR A 218 25.19 6.47 -21.62
CA THR A 218 26.40 6.83 -22.35
C THR A 218 27.47 5.79 -22.09
N ASP A 219 27.97 5.15 -23.15
CA ASP A 219 29.14 4.28 -23.05
C ASP A 219 30.40 5.12 -22.80
N LEU A 220 30.81 5.18 -21.52
CA LEU A 220 31.99 5.95 -21.10
C LEU A 220 33.29 5.44 -21.74
N GLU A 221 33.32 4.23 -22.29
CA GLU A 221 34.48 3.72 -23.01
C GLU A 221 34.74 4.40 -24.35
N ARG A 222 33.67 5.04 -24.91
CA ARG A 222 33.78 5.81 -26.15
C ARG A 222 34.39 7.21 -25.96
N TYR A 223 34.52 7.65 -24.71
CA TYR A 223 35.07 8.96 -24.39
C TYR A 223 36.41 8.78 -23.63
N ALA A 224 37.42 9.57 -24.05
CA ALA A 224 38.70 9.60 -23.38
C ALA A 224 38.64 10.38 -22.05
N PHE A 225 37.87 9.87 -21.08
CA PHE A 225 37.83 10.41 -19.72
C PHE A 225 38.97 9.78 -18.88
N ASP A 226 39.59 10.63 -18.08
CA ASP A 226 40.45 10.14 -17.01
C ASP A 226 39.56 9.56 -15.89
N LYS A 227 39.46 8.22 -15.85
CA LYS A 227 38.62 7.48 -14.90
C LYS A 227 39.04 7.68 -13.44
N THR A 228 40.20 8.29 -13.18
CA THR A 228 40.70 8.55 -11.82
C THR A 228 40.07 9.81 -11.19
N LEU A 229 39.43 10.69 -11.96
CA LEU A 229 38.83 11.93 -11.48
C LEU A 229 37.37 11.76 -10.97
N CYS A 230 36.76 10.60 -11.14
CA CYS A 230 35.37 10.34 -10.74
C CYS A 230 35.23 9.68 -9.34
N LEU A 231 36.32 9.56 -8.56
CA LEU A 231 36.32 8.90 -7.25
C LEU A 231 36.66 9.84 -6.08
N SER A 232 36.38 11.14 -6.22
CA SER A 232 36.53 12.10 -5.13
C SER A 232 35.19 12.68 -4.70
#